data_ca5aad670da68b42426599bf4b764004
#
_entry.id   ca5aad670da68b42426599bf4b764004
#
_cell.length_a   1.000
_cell.length_b   1.000
_cell.length_c   1.000
_cell.angle_alpha   90.00
_cell.angle_beta   90.00
_cell.angle_gamma   90.00
#
_symmetry.space_group_name_H-M   'P 1'
#
loop_
_entity.id
_entity.type
_entity.pdbx_description
1 polymer ?
#
loop_
_entity_poly.entity_id
_entity_poly.type
_entity_poly.pdbx_seq_one_letter_code
_entity_poly.pdbx_strand_id
1 'polypeptide(L)'
;DSGATSTAPGTIATITQTAAKPVISASVSGTSYKVKITSKTSGAVIYYTTDGSEPNAAYSKGTRYTGAFTVSPGKTVKAVAVCNKYADSSVSSKKLAKLTTYKITFKSNGGKGSMSKQSMAKGVSTAISKNKFSRKYYTFTGWNTKANGKGKSYKNKAKIKLTKNITLYAQWK
;
A
#
# COMPACT_ATOMS: atom_id res chain seq x y z
N ASP A 1 -67.79 6.67 27.26
CA ASP A 1 -67.23 5.73 26.30
C ASP A 1 -65.89 6.24 25.77
N SER A 2 -64.84 5.73 26.32
CA SER A 2 -63.48 6.05 25.93
C SER A 2 -62.99 5.05 24.87
N GLY A 3 -63.07 5.44 23.60
CA GLY A 3 -62.49 4.69 22.50
C GLY A 3 -60.98 4.76 22.53
N ALA A 4 -60.31 3.75 23.05
CA ALA A 4 -58.88 3.57 22.92
C ALA A 4 -58.57 3.14 21.48
N THR A 5 -58.01 4.01 20.67
CA THR A 5 -57.44 3.68 19.36
C THR A 5 -56.11 2.95 19.61
N SER A 6 -56.16 1.62 19.46
CA SER A 6 -54.96 0.80 19.38
C SER A 6 -54.18 1.12 18.08
N THR A 7 -53.10 1.86 18.18
CA THR A 7 -52.14 1.98 17.11
C THR A 7 -51.45 0.64 16.94
N ALA A 8 -51.71 -0.02 15.81
CA ALA A 8 -51.00 -1.24 15.43
C ALA A 8 -49.49 -1.00 15.44
N PRO A 9 -48.65 -1.95 15.93
CA PRO A 9 -47.21 -1.79 15.90
C PRO A 9 -46.76 -1.71 14.44
N GLY A 10 -46.05 -0.62 14.12
CA GLY A 10 -45.52 -0.39 12.80
C GLY A 10 -44.71 -1.60 12.32
N THR A 11 -45.02 -2.07 11.12
CA THR A 11 -44.31 -3.18 10.48
C THR A 11 -42.83 -2.82 10.39
N ILE A 12 -41.99 -3.51 11.16
CA ILE A 12 -40.54 -3.37 11.03
C ILE A 12 -40.19 -3.92 9.66
N ALA A 13 -39.70 -3.06 8.75
CA ALA A 13 -39.28 -3.48 7.43
C ALA A 13 -38.16 -4.51 7.57
N THR A 14 -38.43 -5.74 7.11
CA THR A 14 -37.44 -6.82 7.11
C THR A 14 -36.35 -6.46 6.09
N ILE A 15 -35.10 -6.34 6.56
CA ILE A 15 -33.95 -6.18 5.66
C ILE A 15 -33.73 -7.51 4.95
N THR A 16 -34.09 -7.59 3.67
CA THR A 16 -34.00 -8.83 2.86
C THR A 16 -32.74 -8.90 1.99
N GLN A 17 -32.02 -7.78 1.85
CA GLN A 17 -30.82 -7.70 1.01
C GLN A 17 -29.58 -7.52 1.88
N THR A 18 -28.47 -8.16 1.49
CA THR A 18 -27.17 -8.04 2.11
C THR A 18 -26.22 -7.18 1.26
N ALA A 19 -25.46 -6.31 1.85
CA ALA A 19 -24.44 -5.54 1.14
C ALA A 19 -23.41 -6.46 0.48
N ALA A 20 -22.94 -6.10 -0.69
CA ALA A 20 -21.96 -6.89 -1.44
C ALA A 20 -20.63 -6.94 -0.67
N LYS A 21 -20.07 -8.14 -0.55
CA LYS A 21 -18.78 -8.39 0.07
C LYS A 21 -17.70 -7.50 -0.55
N PRO A 22 -16.90 -6.77 0.24
CA PRO A 22 -15.84 -5.91 -0.29
C PRO A 22 -14.78 -6.70 -1.05
N VAL A 23 -14.19 -6.07 -2.06
CA VAL A 23 -13.03 -6.60 -2.79
C VAL A 23 -11.79 -5.87 -2.33
N ILE A 24 -10.82 -6.59 -1.77
CA ILE A 24 -9.54 -6.06 -1.31
C ILE A 24 -8.49 -6.35 -2.38
N SER A 25 -7.96 -5.33 -3.02
CA SER A 25 -6.83 -5.40 -3.96
C SER A 25 -5.58 -4.83 -3.32
N ALA A 26 -4.42 -5.41 -3.64
CA ALA A 26 -3.14 -4.95 -3.12
C ALA A 26 -2.06 -5.09 -4.18
N SER A 27 -1.21 -4.08 -4.30
CA SER A 27 -0.02 -4.07 -5.17
C SER A 27 1.20 -3.65 -4.37
N VAL A 28 2.36 -4.20 -4.73
CA VAL A 28 3.62 -3.81 -4.07
C VAL A 28 4.02 -2.41 -4.52
N SER A 29 4.36 -1.56 -3.56
CA SER A 29 4.87 -0.21 -3.77
C SER A 29 6.06 0.04 -2.84
N GLY A 30 7.25 0.17 -3.40
CA GLY A 30 8.48 0.22 -2.62
C GLY A 30 8.71 -1.10 -1.87
N THR A 31 8.66 -1.07 -0.54
CA THR A 31 8.79 -2.23 0.36
C THR A 31 7.51 -2.55 1.12
N SER A 32 6.38 -1.96 0.72
CA SER A 32 5.06 -2.11 1.34
C SER A 32 4.00 -2.44 0.30
N TYR A 33 2.76 -2.63 0.74
CA TYR A 33 1.61 -2.79 -0.14
C TYR A 33 0.77 -1.52 -0.18
N LYS A 34 0.34 -1.11 -1.37
CA LYS A 34 -0.76 -0.17 -1.58
C LYS A 34 -2.05 -0.97 -1.67
N VAL A 35 -2.98 -0.73 -0.76
CA VAL A 35 -4.25 -1.47 -0.65
C VAL A 35 -5.38 -0.57 -1.09
N LYS A 36 -6.29 -1.11 -1.91
CA LYS A 36 -7.55 -0.48 -2.34
C LYS A 36 -8.70 -1.44 -2.01
N ILE A 37 -9.79 -0.90 -1.48
CA ILE A 37 -11.00 -1.67 -1.15
C ILE A 37 -12.19 -1.07 -1.90
N THR A 38 -13.02 -1.93 -2.48
CA THR A 38 -14.23 -1.52 -3.20
C THR A 38 -15.41 -2.39 -2.79
N SER A 39 -16.64 -1.87 -2.92
CA SER A 39 -17.89 -2.62 -2.81
C SER A 39 -18.75 -2.37 -4.04
N LYS A 40 -19.52 -3.38 -4.45
CA LYS A 40 -20.52 -3.25 -5.52
C LYS A 40 -21.84 -2.62 -5.05
N THR A 41 -22.07 -2.56 -3.72
CA THR A 41 -23.25 -1.88 -3.18
C THR A 41 -23.05 -0.38 -3.21
N SER A 42 -23.88 0.31 -3.99
CA SER A 42 -23.86 1.77 -4.09
C SER A 42 -24.14 2.40 -2.71
N GLY A 43 -23.38 3.43 -2.34
CA GLY A 43 -23.52 4.14 -1.06
C GLY A 43 -23.02 3.35 0.15
N ALA A 44 -22.43 2.16 -0.03
CA ALA A 44 -21.86 1.41 1.09
C ALA A 44 -20.65 2.12 1.70
N VAL A 45 -20.61 2.18 3.03
CA VAL A 45 -19.44 2.57 3.81
C VAL A 45 -18.64 1.32 4.11
N ILE A 46 -17.33 1.37 3.92
CA ILE A 46 -16.44 0.24 4.18
C ILE A 46 -15.64 0.53 5.45
N TYR A 47 -15.58 -0.46 6.35
CA TYR A 47 -14.69 -0.46 7.50
C TYR A 47 -13.66 -1.58 7.35
N TYR A 48 -12.41 -1.34 7.76
CA TYR A 48 -11.34 -2.31 7.63
C TYR A 48 -10.41 -2.34 8.84
N THR A 49 -9.71 -3.46 8.99
CA THR A 49 -8.60 -3.65 9.92
C THR A 49 -7.35 -4.09 9.16
N THR A 50 -6.17 -3.96 9.76
CA THR A 50 -4.89 -4.39 9.17
C THR A 50 -4.13 -5.40 10.01
N ASP A 51 -4.67 -5.78 11.15
CA ASP A 51 -4.10 -6.71 12.12
C ASP A 51 -4.72 -8.12 12.04
N GLY A 52 -5.67 -8.31 11.12
CA GLY A 52 -6.42 -9.56 10.96
C GLY A 52 -7.63 -9.70 11.87
N SER A 53 -7.89 -8.72 12.74
CA SER A 53 -9.11 -8.71 13.55
C SER A 53 -10.35 -8.44 12.68
N GLU A 54 -11.53 -8.93 13.13
CA GLU A 54 -12.79 -8.69 12.42
C GLU A 54 -13.21 -7.22 12.58
N PRO A 55 -13.41 -6.46 11.48
CA PRO A 55 -14.14 -5.21 11.54
C PRO A 55 -15.61 -5.53 11.85
N ASN A 56 -16.25 -4.78 12.75
CA ASN A 56 -17.63 -5.07 13.13
C ASN A 56 -18.60 -3.98 12.68
N ALA A 57 -19.87 -4.36 12.56
CA ALA A 57 -20.97 -3.52 12.13
C ALA A 57 -21.27 -2.37 13.09
N ALA A 58 -21.05 -2.57 14.39
CA ALA A 58 -21.24 -1.51 15.39
C ALA A 58 -20.15 -0.43 15.35
N TYR A 59 -19.23 -0.52 14.38
CA TYR A 59 -18.15 0.45 14.14
C TYR A 59 -17.20 0.69 15.31
N SER A 60 -17.27 -0.15 16.32
CA SER A 60 -16.35 -0.09 17.47
C SER A 60 -14.96 -0.65 17.12
N LYS A 61 -14.85 -1.41 16.03
CA LYS A 61 -13.59 -2.00 15.58
C LYS A 61 -13.44 -1.88 14.07
N GLY A 62 -12.48 -1.11 13.66
CA GLY A 62 -12.15 -0.87 12.26
C GLY A 62 -12.03 0.60 11.90
N THR A 63 -11.27 0.87 10.87
CA THR A 63 -11.08 2.20 10.30
C THR A 63 -12.02 2.39 9.11
N ARG A 64 -12.69 3.52 9.00
CA ARG A 64 -13.49 3.87 7.84
C ARG A 64 -12.58 4.04 6.63
N TYR A 65 -12.89 3.35 5.54
CA TYR A 65 -12.14 3.46 4.29
C TYR A 65 -12.50 4.74 3.55
N THR A 66 -11.51 5.57 3.28
CA THR A 66 -11.66 6.83 2.53
C THR A 66 -10.84 6.88 1.26
N GLY A 67 -9.97 5.89 1.04
CA GLY A 67 -9.10 5.81 -0.13
C GLY A 67 -7.95 4.84 0.08
N ALA A 68 -7.15 4.63 -0.98
CA ALA A 68 -6.05 3.69 -0.95
C ALA A 68 -5.02 4.05 0.13
N PHE A 69 -4.56 3.05 0.90
CA PHE A 69 -3.65 3.21 2.03
C PHE A 69 -2.48 2.22 1.95
N THR A 70 -1.47 2.44 2.77
CA THR A 70 -0.25 1.62 2.79
C THR A 70 -0.28 0.64 3.96
N VAL A 71 0.10 -0.62 3.71
CA VAL A 71 0.17 -1.69 4.70
C VAL A 71 1.51 -2.41 4.61
N SER A 72 2.10 -2.73 5.76
CA SER A 72 3.34 -3.51 5.84
C SER A 72 3.12 -4.95 5.37
N PRO A 73 4.14 -5.58 4.75
CA PRO A 73 4.09 -6.99 4.40
C PRO A 73 3.85 -7.91 5.60
N GLY A 74 3.22 -9.04 5.36
CA GLY A 74 2.91 -10.04 6.40
C GLY A 74 1.65 -9.76 7.21
N LYS A 75 0.99 -8.62 7.02
CA LYS A 75 -0.27 -8.27 7.67
C LYS A 75 -1.47 -8.90 6.95
N THR A 76 -2.60 -8.99 7.65
CA THR A 76 -3.88 -9.42 7.08
C THR A 76 -4.85 -8.25 7.13
N VAL A 77 -5.39 -7.87 5.97
CA VAL A 77 -6.43 -6.85 5.85
C VAL A 77 -7.78 -7.55 5.83
N LYS A 78 -8.70 -7.11 6.67
CA LYS A 78 -10.11 -7.53 6.64
C LYS A 78 -11.01 -6.33 6.42
N ALA A 79 -12.15 -6.52 5.75
CA ALA A 79 -13.08 -5.43 5.45
C ALA A 79 -14.54 -5.90 5.44
N VAL A 80 -15.43 -5.03 5.86
CA VAL A 80 -16.89 -5.21 5.82
C VAL A 80 -17.52 -3.98 5.15
N ALA A 81 -18.56 -4.19 4.34
CA ALA A 81 -19.36 -3.13 3.75
C ALA A 81 -20.69 -3.01 4.51
N VAL A 82 -21.06 -1.78 4.80
CA VAL A 82 -22.27 -1.41 5.55
C VAL A 82 -23.07 -0.41 4.73
N CYS A 83 -24.36 -0.60 4.63
CA CYS A 83 -25.25 0.31 3.91
C CYS A 83 -26.64 0.31 4.55
N ASN A 84 -27.20 1.49 4.76
CA ASN A 84 -28.60 1.61 5.21
C ASN A 84 -29.52 0.82 4.25
N LYS A 85 -30.52 0.13 4.76
CA LYS A 85 -31.45 -0.74 4.03
C LYS A 85 -30.86 -2.10 3.60
N TYR A 86 -29.62 -2.42 3.95
CA TYR A 86 -29.00 -3.72 3.71
C TYR A 86 -28.52 -4.29 5.02
N ALA A 87 -28.52 -5.60 5.14
CA ALA A 87 -27.71 -6.28 6.15
C ALA A 87 -26.22 -6.07 5.80
N ASP A 88 -25.37 -6.07 6.81
CA ASP A 88 -23.92 -5.94 6.60
C ASP A 88 -23.40 -7.08 5.72
N SER A 89 -22.38 -6.78 4.94
CA SER A 89 -21.73 -7.78 4.12
C SER A 89 -21.02 -8.84 4.97
N SER A 90 -20.75 -9.99 4.39
CA SER A 90 -19.72 -10.87 4.92
C SER A 90 -18.35 -10.19 4.87
N VAL A 91 -17.46 -10.54 5.81
CA VAL A 91 -16.12 -9.98 5.90
C VAL A 91 -15.23 -10.53 4.80
N SER A 92 -14.53 -9.65 4.11
CA SER A 92 -13.41 -10.02 3.21
C SER A 92 -12.12 -10.12 4.01
N SER A 93 -11.24 -11.01 3.59
CA SER A 93 -9.90 -11.16 4.18
C SER A 93 -8.85 -11.30 3.08
N LYS A 94 -7.74 -10.58 3.24
CA LYS A 94 -6.57 -10.68 2.35
C LYS A 94 -5.28 -10.65 3.16
N LYS A 95 -4.57 -11.78 3.18
CA LYS A 95 -3.22 -11.86 3.75
C LYS A 95 -2.22 -11.28 2.75
N LEU A 96 -1.41 -10.35 3.21
CA LEU A 96 -0.32 -9.75 2.44
C LEU A 96 0.95 -10.56 2.69
N ALA A 97 1.54 -11.11 1.63
CA ALA A 97 2.75 -11.92 1.76
C ALA A 97 3.93 -11.11 2.32
N LYS A 98 4.87 -11.77 2.99
CA LYS A 98 6.16 -11.16 3.31
C LYS A 98 6.92 -10.87 2.02
N LEU A 99 7.66 -9.77 1.97
CA LEU A 99 8.45 -9.37 0.81
C LEU A 99 9.94 -9.64 1.08
N THR A 100 10.59 -10.32 0.15
CA THR A 100 12.06 -10.33 0.10
C THR A 100 12.52 -8.98 -0.42
N THR A 101 13.47 -8.34 0.27
CA THR A 101 14.01 -7.04 -0.13
C THR A 101 15.50 -7.09 -0.35
N TYR A 102 15.97 -6.29 -1.29
CA TYR A 102 17.40 -6.05 -1.55
C TYR A 102 17.71 -4.57 -1.42
N LYS A 103 18.99 -4.26 -1.21
CA LYS A 103 19.45 -2.90 -0.93
C LYS A 103 20.39 -2.40 -2.01
N ILE A 104 20.26 -1.12 -2.35
CA ILE A 104 21.27 -0.34 -3.06
C ILE A 104 22.09 0.41 -2.02
N THR A 105 23.41 0.24 -2.07
CA THR A 105 24.37 1.10 -1.37
C THR A 105 24.89 2.12 -2.36
N PHE A 106 24.84 3.40 -2.01
CA PHE A 106 25.33 4.48 -2.86
C PHE A 106 26.73 4.92 -2.40
N LYS A 107 27.63 5.09 -3.35
CA LYS A 107 28.99 5.60 -3.13
C LYS A 107 29.21 6.87 -3.94
N SER A 108 29.75 7.90 -3.30
CA SER A 108 29.99 9.22 -3.91
C SER A 108 31.06 9.20 -4.99
N ASN A 109 31.99 8.24 -4.95
CA ASN A 109 33.05 8.05 -5.94
C ASN A 109 33.85 9.32 -6.21
N GLY A 110 34.43 9.90 -5.17
CA GLY A 110 35.15 11.17 -5.20
C GLY A 110 34.30 12.43 -5.02
N GLY A 111 32.99 12.28 -4.89
CA GLY A 111 32.07 13.36 -4.52
C GLY A 111 31.91 13.50 -3.00
N LYS A 112 31.17 14.54 -2.59
CA LYS A 112 30.79 14.83 -1.20
C LYS A 112 29.29 14.61 -0.99
N GLY A 113 28.86 14.54 0.26
CA GLY A 113 27.48 14.30 0.67
C GLY A 113 27.25 12.88 1.14
N SER A 114 26.01 12.57 1.47
CA SER A 114 25.61 11.25 1.92
C SER A 114 24.28 10.82 1.31
N MET A 115 24.10 9.52 1.14
CA MET A 115 22.83 8.90 0.74
C MET A 115 22.60 7.65 1.57
N SER A 116 21.42 7.52 2.15
CA SER A 116 20.98 6.30 2.83
C SER A 116 20.84 5.16 1.83
N LYS A 117 21.06 3.94 2.29
CA LYS A 117 20.77 2.73 1.51
C LYS A 117 19.29 2.73 1.11
N GLN A 118 18.99 2.37 -0.13
CA GLN A 118 17.62 2.21 -0.62
C GLN A 118 17.23 0.74 -0.63
N SER A 119 16.13 0.38 0.06
CA SER A 119 15.54 -0.95 0.02
C SER A 119 14.51 -1.03 -1.10
N MET A 120 14.49 -2.15 -1.82
CA MET A 120 13.53 -2.45 -2.88
C MET A 120 13.01 -3.88 -2.72
N ALA A 121 11.73 -4.11 -2.97
CA ALA A 121 11.19 -5.47 -3.04
C ALA A 121 11.77 -6.22 -4.26
N LYS A 122 12.10 -7.49 -4.05
CA LYS A 122 12.65 -8.38 -5.09
C LYS A 122 11.80 -8.35 -6.36
N GLY A 123 12.42 -8.08 -7.51
CA GLY A 123 11.77 -8.14 -8.82
C GLY A 123 10.77 -7.03 -9.11
N VAL A 124 10.52 -6.11 -8.17
CA VAL A 124 9.60 -4.98 -8.37
C VAL A 124 10.33 -3.82 -9.02
N SER A 125 9.77 -3.29 -10.12
CA SER A 125 10.35 -2.14 -10.81
C SER A 125 10.23 -0.89 -9.96
N THR A 126 11.37 -0.38 -9.46
CA THR A 126 11.43 0.77 -8.56
C THR A 126 12.48 1.76 -9.04
N ALA A 127 12.18 3.05 -8.95
CA ALA A 127 13.13 4.10 -9.32
C ALA A 127 14.30 4.16 -8.31
N ILE A 128 15.52 4.23 -8.82
CA ILE A 128 16.71 4.55 -8.02
C ILE A 128 16.55 5.93 -7.42
N SER A 129 16.91 6.11 -6.15
CA SER A 129 16.89 7.40 -5.47
C SER A 129 17.68 8.46 -6.25
N LYS A 130 17.11 9.67 -6.31
CA LYS A 130 17.81 10.82 -6.92
C LYS A 130 19.17 11.01 -6.28
N ASN A 131 20.21 11.25 -7.09
CA ASN A 131 21.54 11.59 -6.60
C ASN A 131 21.49 12.82 -5.66
N LYS A 132 22.19 12.71 -4.52
CA LYS A 132 22.40 13.78 -3.54
C LYS A 132 23.87 14.09 -3.33
N PHE A 133 24.78 13.40 -4.04
CA PHE A 133 26.20 13.72 -4.01
C PHE A 133 26.51 14.91 -4.92
N SER A 134 27.55 15.63 -4.60
CA SER A 134 28.11 16.69 -5.41
C SER A 134 29.64 16.53 -5.52
N ARG A 135 30.21 17.04 -6.59
CA ARG A 135 31.67 17.08 -6.78
C ARG A 135 32.03 18.41 -7.42
N LYS A 136 32.91 19.19 -6.75
CA LYS A 136 33.34 20.49 -7.24
C LYS A 136 33.93 20.36 -8.64
N TYR A 137 33.53 21.22 -9.55
CA TYR A 137 33.94 21.24 -10.97
C TYR A 137 33.52 20.02 -11.82
N TYR A 138 32.66 19.15 -11.34
CA TYR A 138 32.18 17.98 -12.07
C TYR A 138 30.65 17.92 -12.10
N THR A 139 30.15 17.38 -13.20
CA THR A 139 28.70 17.10 -13.36
C THR A 139 28.43 15.62 -13.16
N PHE A 140 27.37 15.30 -12.40
CA PHE A 140 26.90 13.94 -12.23
C PHE A 140 26.31 13.41 -13.54
N THR A 141 26.84 12.29 -14.05
CA THR A 141 26.40 11.69 -15.33
C THR A 141 25.53 10.45 -15.15
N GLY A 142 25.54 9.84 -13.97
CA GLY A 142 24.75 8.63 -13.69
C GLY A 142 25.42 7.73 -12.67
N TRP A 143 24.89 6.55 -12.55
CA TRP A 143 25.34 5.49 -11.65
C TRP A 143 26.02 4.37 -12.41
N ASN A 144 27.01 3.71 -11.82
CA ASN A 144 27.62 2.51 -12.33
C ASN A 144 27.86 1.49 -11.22
N THR A 145 27.80 0.20 -11.54
CA THR A 145 28.06 -0.88 -10.58
C THR A 145 29.54 -1.04 -10.24
N LYS A 146 30.44 -0.35 -10.95
CA LYS A 146 31.89 -0.27 -10.68
C LYS A 146 32.33 1.19 -10.57
N ALA A 147 33.26 1.48 -9.66
CA ALA A 147 33.77 2.83 -9.45
C ALA A 147 34.43 3.42 -10.71
N ASN A 148 35.11 2.56 -11.49
CA ASN A 148 35.81 2.96 -12.73
C ASN A 148 34.88 3.09 -13.97
N GLY A 149 33.55 2.99 -13.79
CA GLY A 149 32.59 3.13 -14.88
C GLY A 149 32.46 1.94 -15.84
N LYS A 150 33.26 0.87 -15.66
CA LYS A 150 33.28 -0.31 -16.56
C LYS A 150 32.23 -1.38 -16.20
N GLY A 151 31.31 -1.10 -15.31
CA GLY A 151 30.19 -1.97 -14.95
C GLY A 151 28.90 -1.58 -15.68
N LYS A 152 27.76 -2.03 -15.14
CA LYS A 152 26.44 -1.65 -15.65
C LYS A 152 26.09 -0.22 -15.23
N SER A 153 25.71 0.59 -16.20
CA SER A 153 25.35 1.99 -16.00
C SER A 153 23.85 2.17 -15.85
N TYR A 154 23.44 3.16 -15.07
CA TYR A 154 22.06 3.58 -14.88
C TYR A 154 21.95 5.10 -14.86
N LYS A 155 20.92 5.64 -15.49
CA LYS A 155 20.57 7.06 -15.39
C LYS A 155 20.07 7.40 -13.98
N ASN A 156 20.16 8.67 -13.61
CA ASN A 156 19.53 9.16 -12.38
C ASN A 156 18.03 8.81 -12.38
N LYS A 157 17.51 8.29 -11.27
CA LYS A 157 16.11 7.85 -11.12
C LYS A 157 15.66 6.73 -12.08
N ALA A 158 16.58 6.02 -12.73
CA ALA A 158 16.22 4.88 -13.57
C ALA A 158 15.39 3.86 -12.79
N LYS A 159 14.35 3.29 -13.41
CA LYS A 159 13.57 2.17 -12.84
C LYS A 159 14.32 0.88 -13.06
N ILE A 160 14.58 0.14 -12.00
CA ILE A 160 15.28 -1.15 -12.03
C ILE A 160 14.57 -2.19 -11.18
N LYS A 161 14.86 -3.46 -11.42
CA LYS A 161 14.44 -4.59 -10.59
C LYS A 161 15.66 -5.19 -9.91
N LEU A 162 15.63 -5.37 -8.59
CA LEU A 162 16.71 -6.02 -7.87
C LEU A 162 16.42 -7.51 -7.67
N THR A 163 17.43 -8.34 -7.83
CA THR A 163 17.45 -9.76 -7.48
C THR A 163 18.53 -10.09 -6.45
N LYS A 164 19.36 -9.11 -6.10
CA LYS A 164 20.42 -9.14 -5.08
C LYS A 164 20.77 -7.73 -4.62
N ASN A 165 21.53 -7.63 -3.54
CA ASN A 165 22.12 -6.35 -3.13
C ASN A 165 23.13 -5.85 -4.16
N ILE A 166 23.14 -4.55 -4.42
CA ILE A 166 24.10 -3.91 -5.33
C ILE A 166 24.72 -2.66 -4.69
N THR A 167 25.90 -2.29 -5.19
CA THR A 167 26.50 -0.99 -4.91
C THR A 167 26.49 -0.17 -6.18
N LEU A 168 26.11 1.09 -6.09
CA LEU A 168 26.13 2.05 -7.18
C LEU A 168 27.10 3.18 -6.86
N TYR A 169 28.00 3.42 -7.78
CA TYR A 169 29.02 4.48 -7.70
C TYR A 169 28.60 5.63 -8.60
N ALA A 170 28.60 6.84 -8.05
CA ALA A 170 28.36 8.04 -8.84
C ALA A 170 29.44 8.19 -9.92
N GLN A 171 29.01 8.57 -11.12
CA GLN A 171 29.92 8.86 -12.23
C GLN A 171 29.92 10.35 -12.50
N TRP A 172 31.10 10.88 -12.82
CA TRP A 172 31.36 12.31 -12.92
C TRP A 172 32.09 12.65 -14.23
N LYS A 173 31.72 13.76 -14.84
CA LYS A 173 32.39 14.33 -16.03
C LYS A 173 32.72 15.79 -15.76
#